data_bfa3156f6d0d1a402a8781e512eb37ca
#
_entry.id   bfa3156f6d0d1a402a8781e512eb37ca
#
_cell.length_a   1.000
_cell.length_b   1.000
_cell.length_c   1.000
_cell.angle_alpha   90.00
_cell.angle_beta   90.00
_cell.angle_gamma   90.00
#
_symmetry.space_group_name_H-M   'P 1'
#
loop_
_entity.id
_entity.type
_entity.pdbx_description
1 polymer ?
#
loop_
_entity_poly.entity_id
_entity_poly.type
_entity_poly.pdbx_seq_one_letter_code
_entity_poly.pdbx_strand_id
1 'polypeptide(L)'
;ERHGPGVKPVIANIRRLLDRFREVNGKIIHVQSGRTKDHPEFTVFGRPYGLLLGSLGADFVEELKPLPGENIVQKTSHDCFYKTSMEATLAKLDLRPCRDKIVVTGIGSSNCVYHAVIGFHIRNYYSIVPEDCIHGVHPQSQPFALHQFRSNAYNFNVTVSRSEDLELLAHGIGLQRASGS
;
A
#
# COMPACT_ATOMS: atom_id res chain seq x y z
N GLU A 1 15.33 -9.08 6.77
CA GLU A 1 15.03 -10.27 7.62
C GLU A 1 13.87 -10.06 8.61
N ARG A 2 13.43 -8.81 8.87
CA ARG A 2 12.41 -8.46 9.87
C ARG A 2 11.01 -9.08 9.62
N HIS A 3 10.71 -9.48 8.39
CA HIS A 3 9.39 -10.00 7.98
C HIS A 3 9.39 -11.46 7.55
N GLY A 4 10.48 -12.17 7.79
CA GLY A 4 10.63 -13.58 7.46
C GLY A 4 10.80 -13.89 5.97
N PRO A 5 10.95 -15.17 5.62
CA PRO A 5 11.26 -15.58 4.24
C PRO A 5 10.14 -15.30 3.23
N GLY A 6 8.90 -15.16 3.68
CA GLY A 6 7.74 -14.90 2.83
C GLY A 6 7.71 -13.52 2.19
N VAL A 7 8.54 -12.57 2.63
CA VAL A 7 8.54 -11.20 2.10
C VAL A 7 9.21 -11.08 0.73
N LYS A 8 10.22 -11.90 0.43
CA LYS A 8 10.95 -11.80 -0.84
C LYS A 8 10.09 -11.98 -2.09
N PRO A 9 9.22 -13.01 -2.18
CA PRO A 9 8.29 -13.13 -3.31
C PRO A 9 7.38 -11.92 -3.47
N VAL A 10 6.91 -11.36 -2.34
CA VAL A 10 6.02 -10.17 -2.36
C VAL A 10 6.76 -8.95 -2.90
N ILE A 11 8.01 -8.70 -2.48
CA ILE A 11 8.84 -7.63 -3.03
C ILE A 11 9.00 -7.79 -4.55
N ALA A 12 9.29 -9.00 -5.02
CA ALA A 12 9.43 -9.28 -6.45
C ALA A 12 8.12 -9.04 -7.23
N ASN A 13 6.97 -9.38 -6.65
CA ASN A 13 5.66 -9.14 -7.26
C ASN A 13 5.35 -7.63 -7.32
N ILE A 14 5.58 -6.91 -6.21
CA ILE A 14 5.41 -5.45 -6.17
C ILE A 14 6.35 -4.79 -7.19
N ARG A 15 7.60 -5.25 -7.31
CA ARG A 15 8.55 -4.71 -8.29
C ARG A 15 8.03 -4.86 -9.72
N ARG A 16 7.57 -6.05 -10.10
CA ARG A 16 7.00 -6.28 -11.44
C ARG A 16 5.79 -5.38 -11.70
N LEU A 17 4.91 -5.25 -10.72
CA LEU A 17 3.74 -4.38 -10.84
C LEU A 17 4.15 -2.91 -10.96
N LEU A 18 5.11 -2.46 -10.15
CA LEU A 18 5.65 -1.10 -10.18
C LEU A 18 6.27 -0.76 -11.55
N ASP A 19 7.05 -1.69 -12.13
CA ASP A 19 7.65 -1.50 -13.44
C ASP A 19 6.56 -1.39 -14.53
N ARG A 20 5.52 -2.21 -14.49
CA ARG A 20 4.36 -2.08 -15.40
C ARG A 20 3.65 -0.72 -15.27
N PHE A 21 3.50 -0.19 -14.05
CA PHE A 21 2.96 1.17 -13.85
C PHE A 21 3.87 2.24 -14.45
N ARG A 22 5.19 2.09 -14.32
CA ARG A 22 6.18 3.00 -14.91
C ARG A 22 6.14 2.98 -16.44
N GLU A 23 6.02 1.81 -17.05
CA GLU A 23 5.92 1.62 -18.51
C GLU A 23 4.74 2.38 -19.12
N VAL A 24 3.61 2.48 -18.41
CA VAL A 24 2.42 3.21 -18.88
C VAL A 24 2.34 4.66 -18.35
N ASN A 25 3.42 5.19 -17.77
CA ASN A 25 3.44 6.48 -17.09
C ASN A 25 2.34 6.60 -16.02
N GLY A 26 2.07 5.51 -15.30
CA GLY A 26 1.08 5.44 -14.25
C GLY A 26 1.45 6.32 -13.05
N LYS A 27 0.44 6.75 -12.31
CA LYS A 27 0.62 7.58 -11.12
C LYS A 27 1.06 6.71 -9.94
N ILE A 28 2.24 7.00 -9.40
CA ILE A 28 2.86 6.22 -8.33
C ILE A 28 3.02 7.10 -7.09
N ILE A 29 2.67 6.53 -5.94
CA ILE A 29 2.87 7.13 -4.63
C ILE A 29 3.55 6.10 -3.73
N HIS A 30 4.77 6.40 -3.32
CA HIS A 30 5.49 5.62 -2.33
C HIS A 30 5.12 6.08 -0.93
N VAL A 31 4.77 5.15 -0.05
CA VAL A 31 4.39 5.47 1.33
C VAL A 31 5.48 4.98 2.27
N GLN A 32 6.24 5.92 2.84
CA GLN A 32 7.33 5.65 3.77
C GLN A 32 6.86 5.75 5.21
N SER A 33 7.04 4.69 5.99
CA SER A 33 6.85 4.75 7.43
C SER A 33 8.13 5.21 8.11
N GLY A 34 8.07 6.30 8.89
CA GLY A 34 9.23 6.80 9.60
C GLY A 34 8.84 7.67 10.79
N ARG A 35 9.60 7.57 11.88
CA ARG A 35 9.39 8.32 13.13
C ARG A 35 10.67 9.02 13.56
N THR A 36 10.54 10.14 14.20
CA THR A 36 11.64 10.83 14.90
C THR A 36 11.82 10.27 16.31
N LYS A 37 12.97 10.53 16.94
CA LYS A 37 13.30 9.99 18.28
C LYS A 37 12.33 10.44 19.37
N ASP A 38 11.71 11.59 19.20
CA ASP A 38 10.74 12.20 20.12
C ASP A 38 9.31 11.68 19.95
N HIS A 39 9.09 10.77 18.99
CA HIS A 39 7.76 10.22 18.75
C HIS A 39 7.20 9.51 20.01
N PRO A 40 5.90 9.72 20.37
CA PRO A 40 5.29 9.15 21.57
C PRO A 40 5.42 7.64 21.72
N GLU A 41 5.49 6.90 20.60
CA GLU A 41 5.73 5.46 20.64
C GLU A 41 7.02 5.09 21.38
N PHE A 42 8.04 5.94 21.29
CA PHE A 42 9.33 5.75 21.95
C PHE A 42 9.37 6.41 23.33
N THR A 43 8.91 7.63 23.42
CA THR A 43 9.07 8.47 24.64
C THR A 43 8.00 8.23 25.68
N VAL A 44 6.79 7.83 25.28
CA VAL A 44 5.65 7.60 26.19
C VAL A 44 5.37 6.12 26.37
N PHE A 45 5.35 5.35 25.28
CA PHE A 45 5.01 3.93 25.34
C PHE A 45 6.23 3.01 25.50
N GLY A 46 7.45 3.56 25.56
CA GLY A 46 8.69 2.82 25.82
C GLY A 46 9.02 1.73 24.78
N ARG A 47 8.48 1.83 23.57
CA ARG A 47 8.76 0.85 22.52
C ARG A 47 10.18 1.03 21.99
N PRO A 48 10.86 -0.03 21.56
CA PRO A 48 12.18 0.07 20.96
C PRO A 48 12.14 0.89 19.65
N TYR A 49 13.21 1.59 19.36
CA TYR A 49 13.35 2.34 18.10
C TYR A 49 13.17 1.42 16.90
N GLY A 50 12.03 1.57 16.23
CA GLY A 50 11.72 0.91 14.98
C GLY A 50 11.28 1.92 13.94
N LEU A 51 11.68 1.74 12.70
CA LEU A 51 11.37 2.69 11.62
C LEU A 51 11.83 4.12 11.93
N LEU A 52 13.00 4.27 12.58
CA LEU A 52 13.57 5.57 12.87
C LEU A 52 14.04 6.22 11.56
N LEU A 53 13.60 7.44 11.29
CA LEU A 53 14.03 8.20 10.11
C LEU A 53 15.55 8.33 10.06
N GLY A 54 16.12 8.13 8.86
CA GLY A 54 17.56 8.10 8.64
C GLY A 54 18.23 6.77 9.04
N SER A 55 17.46 5.74 9.38
CA SER A 55 17.98 4.39 9.60
C SER A 55 17.55 3.44 8.47
N LEU A 56 18.34 2.39 8.24
CA LEU A 56 18.01 1.34 7.27
C LEU A 56 16.62 0.71 7.51
N GLY A 57 16.10 0.77 8.74
CA GLY A 57 14.77 0.24 9.06
C GLY A 57 13.62 1.08 8.50
N ALA A 58 13.84 2.35 8.18
CA ALA A 58 12.85 3.24 7.60
C ALA A 58 13.09 3.48 6.11
N ASP A 59 14.22 3.03 5.56
CA ASP A 59 14.52 3.19 4.14
C ASP A 59 13.69 2.23 3.26
N PHE A 60 13.52 2.64 2.02
CA PHE A 60 12.97 1.75 1.00
C PHE A 60 13.95 0.61 0.70
N VAL A 61 13.43 -0.59 0.51
CA VAL A 61 14.24 -1.70 -0.01
C VAL A 61 14.72 -1.35 -1.42
N GLU A 62 15.90 -1.83 -1.79
CA GLU A 62 16.57 -1.44 -3.05
C GLU A 62 15.67 -1.64 -4.28
N GLU A 63 14.95 -2.76 -4.29
CA GLU A 63 14.09 -3.15 -5.40
C GLU A 63 12.89 -2.21 -5.60
N LEU A 64 12.47 -1.49 -4.56
CA LEU A 64 11.27 -0.64 -4.57
C LEU A 64 11.56 0.84 -4.33
N LYS A 65 12.83 1.25 -4.50
CA LYS A 65 13.20 2.67 -4.36
C LYS A 65 12.44 3.55 -5.34
N PRO A 66 11.95 4.71 -4.87
CA PRO A 66 11.38 5.72 -5.75
C PRO A 66 12.38 6.18 -6.80
N LEU A 67 11.89 6.38 -8.03
CA LEU A 67 12.64 7.07 -9.07
C LEU A 67 12.51 8.60 -8.94
N PRO A 68 13.45 9.37 -9.50
CA PRO A 68 13.32 10.82 -9.53
C PRO A 68 11.98 11.27 -10.12
N GLY A 69 11.27 12.12 -9.40
CA GLY A 69 9.94 12.60 -9.81
C GLY A 69 8.75 11.80 -9.31
N GLU A 70 8.94 10.59 -8.76
CA GLU A 70 7.86 9.85 -8.10
C GLU A 70 7.52 10.47 -6.75
N ASN A 71 6.24 10.36 -6.35
CA ASN A 71 5.77 11.01 -5.13
C ASN A 71 6.04 10.13 -3.92
N ILE A 72 6.51 10.75 -2.84
CA ILE A 72 6.73 10.10 -1.55
C ILE A 72 5.83 10.75 -0.51
N VAL A 73 5.06 9.95 0.19
CA VAL A 73 4.25 10.35 1.35
C VAL A 73 4.84 9.70 2.60
N GLN A 74 5.30 10.52 3.52
CA GLN A 74 5.83 10.06 4.79
C GLN A 74 4.72 9.99 5.84
N LYS A 75 4.70 8.90 6.61
CA LYS A 75 3.73 8.69 7.68
C LYS A 75 4.40 8.22 8.97
N THR A 76 3.78 8.53 10.11
CA THR A 76 4.24 8.12 11.43
C THR A 76 3.34 7.07 12.08
N SER A 77 2.16 6.82 11.52
CA SER A 77 1.16 5.85 12.00
C SER A 77 0.86 4.78 10.94
N HIS A 78 -0.06 3.87 11.23
CA HIS A 78 -0.54 2.90 10.23
C HIS A 78 -1.35 3.56 9.13
N ASP A 79 -2.11 4.60 9.45
CA ASP A 79 -2.90 5.37 8.49
C ASP A 79 -2.00 6.25 7.63
N CYS A 80 -2.15 6.16 6.31
CA CYS A 80 -1.39 6.97 5.35
C CYS A 80 -1.99 8.37 5.13
N PHE A 81 -3.16 8.67 5.70
CA PHE A 81 -3.80 9.98 5.62
C PHE A 81 -3.57 10.83 6.86
N TYR A 82 -3.39 10.20 8.04
CA TYR A 82 -3.29 10.92 9.28
C TYR A 82 -2.02 11.76 9.37
N LYS A 83 -2.18 13.09 9.37
CA LYS A 83 -1.09 14.08 9.41
C LYS A 83 -0.03 13.86 8.34
N THR A 84 -0.45 13.57 7.12
CA THR A 84 0.43 13.35 5.96
C THR A 84 0.04 14.26 4.79
N SER A 85 0.85 14.25 3.74
CA SER A 85 0.55 14.93 2.48
C SER A 85 -0.31 14.10 1.51
N MET A 86 -0.90 12.97 1.93
CA MET A 86 -1.58 12.05 1.00
C MET A 86 -2.70 12.74 0.21
N GLU A 87 -3.58 13.49 0.86
CA GLU A 87 -4.69 14.17 0.17
C GLU A 87 -4.19 15.21 -0.84
N ALA A 88 -3.18 16.00 -0.45
CA ALA A 88 -2.55 16.97 -1.35
C ALA A 88 -1.86 16.27 -2.54
N THR A 89 -1.23 15.12 -2.30
CA THR A 89 -0.58 14.31 -3.35
C THR A 89 -1.60 13.75 -4.32
N LEU A 90 -2.72 13.21 -3.84
CA LEU A 90 -3.82 12.73 -4.68
C LEU A 90 -4.38 13.86 -5.56
N ALA A 91 -4.62 15.02 -4.97
CA ALA A 91 -5.10 16.21 -5.70
C ALA A 91 -4.09 16.68 -6.76
N LYS A 92 -2.80 16.76 -6.42
CA LYS A 92 -1.70 17.11 -7.37
C LYS A 92 -1.66 16.15 -8.55
N LEU A 93 -1.95 14.87 -8.33
CA LEU A 93 -1.97 13.84 -9.37
C LEU A 93 -3.31 13.78 -10.13
N ASP A 94 -4.27 14.65 -9.84
CA ASP A 94 -5.64 14.60 -10.36
C ASP A 94 -6.30 13.22 -10.15
N LEU A 95 -6.05 12.60 -8.99
CA LEU A 95 -6.75 11.39 -8.56
C LEU A 95 -7.98 11.79 -7.75
N ARG A 96 -9.17 11.37 -8.18
CA ARG A 96 -10.44 11.84 -7.61
C ARG A 96 -11.28 10.71 -7.05
N PRO A 97 -11.97 10.95 -5.91
CA PRO A 97 -12.97 10.03 -5.38
C PRO A 97 -14.04 9.67 -6.41
N CYS A 98 -14.64 8.52 -6.28
CA CYS A 98 -15.70 7.97 -7.15
C CYS A 98 -15.32 7.78 -8.63
N ARG A 99 -14.12 8.25 -9.05
CA ARG A 99 -13.62 8.15 -10.42
C ARG A 99 -12.47 7.16 -10.54
N ASP A 100 -11.45 7.35 -9.69
CA ASP A 100 -10.20 6.65 -9.85
C ASP A 100 -10.08 5.44 -8.90
N LYS A 101 -9.42 4.40 -9.37
CA LYS A 101 -9.11 3.20 -8.60
C LYS A 101 -7.67 3.27 -8.11
N ILE A 102 -7.45 2.86 -6.88
CA ILE A 102 -6.13 2.88 -6.23
C ILE A 102 -5.66 1.45 -6.00
N VAL A 103 -4.53 1.08 -6.57
CA VAL A 103 -3.89 -0.20 -6.25
C VAL A 103 -3.08 -0.04 -4.98
N VAL A 104 -3.39 -0.84 -3.96
CA VAL A 104 -2.74 -0.80 -2.65
C VAL A 104 -1.89 -2.05 -2.46
N THR A 105 -0.60 -1.86 -2.24
CA THR A 105 0.38 -2.94 -2.02
C THR A 105 1.23 -2.67 -0.79
N GLY A 106 1.93 -3.68 -0.28
CA GLY A 106 2.93 -3.51 0.78
C GLY A 106 2.80 -4.45 1.97
N ILE A 107 3.41 -4.05 3.08
CA ILE A 107 3.54 -4.77 4.33
C ILE A 107 3.09 -3.84 5.47
N GLY A 108 2.39 -4.23 6.43
CA GLY A 108 1.68 -5.41 6.87
C GLY A 108 0.21 -5.35 6.47
N SER A 109 -0.24 -6.46 6.00
CA SER A 109 -1.58 -6.59 5.43
C SER A 109 -2.71 -6.20 6.38
N SER A 110 -2.64 -6.60 7.66
CA SER A 110 -3.63 -6.24 8.69
C SER A 110 -3.39 -4.88 9.36
N ASN A 111 -2.34 -4.16 8.99
CA ASN A 111 -1.94 -2.88 9.58
C ASN A 111 -1.94 -1.78 8.50
N CYS A 112 -0.77 -1.48 7.94
CA CYS A 112 -0.62 -0.36 7.00
C CYS A 112 -1.48 -0.50 5.75
N VAL A 113 -1.54 -1.69 5.14
CA VAL A 113 -2.38 -1.96 3.97
C VAL A 113 -3.86 -1.83 4.34
N TYR A 114 -4.27 -2.46 5.45
CA TYR A 114 -5.65 -2.40 5.92
C TYR A 114 -6.11 -0.96 6.19
N HIS A 115 -5.32 -0.18 6.94
CA HIS A 115 -5.65 1.21 7.22
C HIS A 115 -5.63 2.09 5.96
N ALA A 116 -4.76 1.80 4.99
CA ALA A 116 -4.79 2.51 3.71
C ALA A 116 -6.10 2.26 2.96
N VAL A 117 -6.54 1.00 2.85
CA VAL A 117 -7.82 0.63 2.20
C VAL A 117 -9.00 1.31 2.89
N ILE A 118 -9.04 1.28 4.24
CA ILE A 118 -10.08 2.00 5.01
C ILE A 118 -10.01 3.50 4.76
N GLY A 119 -8.82 4.09 4.78
CA GLY A 119 -8.61 5.52 4.53
C GLY A 119 -9.09 5.94 3.14
N PHE A 120 -8.83 5.14 2.12
CA PHE A 120 -9.35 5.35 0.76
C PHE A 120 -10.87 5.16 0.69
N HIS A 121 -11.41 4.10 1.32
CA HIS A 121 -12.85 3.85 1.38
C HIS A 121 -13.62 5.03 2.01
N ILE A 122 -13.17 5.54 3.16
CA ILE A 122 -13.78 6.69 3.86
C ILE A 122 -13.83 7.93 2.93
N ARG A 123 -12.88 8.04 2.00
CA ARG A 123 -12.77 9.14 1.03
C ARG A 123 -13.40 8.81 -0.33
N ASN A 124 -14.21 7.77 -0.41
CA ASN A 124 -14.91 7.32 -1.61
C ASN A 124 -14.00 6.95 -2.78
N TYR A 125 -12.78 6.53 -2.52
CA TYR A 125 -11.96 5.86 -3.53
C TYR A 125 -12.27 4.38 -3.58
N TYR A 126 -12.07 3.79 -4.74
CA TYR A 126 -12.13 2.34 -4.93
C TYR A 126 -10.71 1.76 -4.87
N SER A 127 -10.49 0.79 -4.00
CA SER A 127 -9.19 0.13 -3.86
C SER A 127 -9.15 -1.21 -4.59
N ILE A 128 -8.00 -1.54 -5.16
CA ILE A 128 -7.67 -2.87 -5.66
C ILE A 128 -6.48 -3.37 -4.86
N VAL A 129 -6.60 -4.54 -4.27
CA VAL A 129 -5.55 -5.16 -3.46
C VAL A 129 -5.11 -6.45 -4.13
N PRO A 130 -3.95 -6.46 -4.82
CA PRO A 130 -3.37 -7.69 -5.32
C PRO A 130 -2.84 -8.52 -4.14
N GLU A 131 -3.44 -9.70 -3.90
CA GLU A 131 -3.12 -10.51 -2.73
C GLU A 131 -1.69 -11.04 -2.71
N ASP A 132 -1.08 -11.19 -3.87
CA ASP A 132 0.32 -11.57 -4.05
C ASP A 132 1.32 -10.42 -3.89
N CYS A 133 0.80 -9.18 -3.72
CA CYS A 133 1.58 -7.95 -3.47
C CYS A 133 1.38 -7.39 -2.06
N ILE A 134 0.82 -8.17 -1.14
CA ILE A 134 0.71 -7.83 0.27
C ILE A 134 1.29 -8.93 1.15
N HIS A 135 1.79 -8.58 2.33
CA HIS A 135 2.32 -9.55 3.29
C HIS A 135 1.97 -9.18 4.73
N GLY A 136 1.65 -10.19 5.53
CA GLY A 136 1.39 -10.04 6.96
C GLY A 136 2.66 -10.17 7.78
N VAL A 137 2.71 -9.47 8.91
CA VAL A 137 3.81 -9.62 9.90
C VAL A 137 3.67 -10.94 10.68
N HIS A 138 2.44 -11.42 10.84
CA HIS A 138 2.11 -12.68 11.49
C HIS A 138 1.31 -13.58 10.53
N PRO A 139 1.34 -14.91 10.73
CA PRO A 139 0.64 -15.84 9.82
C PRO A 139 -0.85 -15.53 9.62
N GLN A 140 -1.54 -15.02 10.62
CA GLN A 140 -2.97 -14.69 10.55
C GLN A 140 -3.26 -13.30 9.97
N SER A 141 -2.25 -12.45 9.80
CA SER A 141 -2.45 -11.06 9.38
C SER A 141 -3.02 -10.94 7.96
N GLN A 142 -2.48 -11.71 7.03
CA GLN A 142 -2.95 -11.68 5.63
C GLN A 142 -4.31 -12.36 5.47
N PRO A 143 -4.57 -13.57 6.02
CA PRO A 143 -5.90 -14.16 6.02
C PRO A 143 -6.97 -13.24 6.61
N PHE A 144 -6.68 -12.58 7.73
CA PHE A 144 -7.59 -11.61 8.34
C PHE A 144 -7.92 -10.46 7.37
N ALA A 145 -6.91 -9.80 6.82
CA ALA A 145 -7.11 -8.65 5.93
C ALA A 145 -7.90 -9.06 4.67
N LEU A 146 -7.54 -10.18 4.04
CA LEU A 146 -8.23 -10.68 2.85
C LEU A 146 -9.67 -11.09 3.15
N HIS A 147 -9.94 -11.68 4.32
CA HIS A 147 -11.30 -11.98 4.75
C HIS A 147 -12.14 -10.70 4.84
N GLN A 148 -11.61 -9.65 5.48
CA GLN A 148 -12.31 -8.36 5.59
C GLN A 148 -12.57 -7.73 4.21
N PHE A 149 -11.59 -7.75 3.32
CA PHE A 149 -11.71 -7.15 1.98
C PHE A 149 -12.68 -7.92 1.07
N ARG A 150 -12.77 -9.23 1.21
CA ARG A 150 -13.69 -10.08 0.44
C ARG A 150 -15.09 -10.14 1.01
N SER A 151 -15.28 -9.75 2.27
CA SER A 151 -16.57 -9.81 2.94
C SER A 151 -17.47 -8.64 2.52
N ASN A 152 -18.60 -8.95 1.91
CA ASN A 152 -19.63 -7.94 1.61
C ASN A 152 -20.28 -7.34 2.87
N ALA A 153 -20.05 -7.92 4.05
CA ALA A 153 -20.64 -7.45 5.30
C ALA A 153 -20.16 -6.05 5.71
N TYR A 154 -18.96 -5.65 5.24
CA TYR A 154 -18.36 -4.35 5.58
C TYR A 154 -18.49 -3.31 4.47
N ASN A 155 -19.01 -3.68 3.30
CA ASN A 155 -19.23 -2.79 2.15
C ASN A 155 -18.03 -1.90 1.80
N PHE A 156 -16.81 -2.40 1.97
CA PHE A 156 -15.63 -1.66 1.56
C PHE A 156 -15.58 -1.53 0.03
N ASN A 157 -15.23 -0.36 -0.46
CA ASN A 157 -14.97 -0.14 -1.88
C ASN A 157 -13.63 -0.78 -2.27
N VAL A 158 -13.56 -2.10 -2.25
CA VAL A 158 -12.31 -2.83 -2.50
C VAL A 158 -12.56 -4.11 -3.30
N THR A 159 -11.62 -4.43 -4.19
CA THR A 159 -11.53 -5.73 -4.86
C THR A 159 -10.19 -6.38 -4.54
N VAL A 160 -10.22 -7.66 -4.21
CA VAL A 160 -9.01 -8.48 -4.12
C VAL A 160 -8.80 -9.17 -5.46
N SER A 161 -7.56 -9.12 -5.97
CA SER A 161 -7.15 -9.72 -7.25
C SER A 161 -5.76 -10.32 -7.12
N ARG A 162 -5.22 -10.82 -8.22
CA ARG A 162 -3.78 -11.05 -8.36
C ARG A 162 -3.17 -9.92 -9.17
N SER A 163 -1.86 -9.69 -9.02
CA SER A 163 -1.18 -8.62 -9.75
C SER A 163 -1.15 -8.86 -11.27
N GLU A 164 -1.14 -10.11 -11.69
CA GLU A 164 -1.19 -10.52 -13.10
C GLU A 164 -2.53 -10.21 -13.79
N ASP A 165 -3.64 -10.19 -13.02
CA ASP A 165 -4.98 -9.93 -13.54
C ASP A 165 -5.26 -8.43 -13.75
N LEU A 166 -4.35 -7.56 -13.36
CA LEU A 166 -4.51 -6.11 -13.53
C LEU A 166 -4.19 -5.71 -14.98
N GLU A 167 -5.15 -5.10 -15.64
CA GLU A 167 -4.95 -4.43 -16.92
C GLU A 167 -4.67 -2.94 -16.68
N LEU A 168 -3.46 -2.51 -17.01
CA LEU A 168 -3.07 -1.11 -16.93
C LEU A 168 -3.40 -0.43 -18.26
N LEU A 169 -4.43 0.40 -18.26
CA LEU A 169 -4.94 1.11 -19.43
C LEU A 169 -4.49 2.57 -19.36
N ALA A 170 -4.38 3.21 -20.51
CA ALA A 170 -4.00 4.64 -20.61
C ALA A 170 -4.94 5.56 -19.80
N HIS A 171 -6.17 5.12 -19.52
CA HIS A 171 -7.19 5.90 -18.82
C HIS A 171 -7.67 5.25 -17.51
N GLY A 172 -6.91 4.32 -16.95
CA GLY A 172 -7.29 3.69 -15.68
C GLY A 172 -6.82 2.24 -15.52
N ILE A 173 -7.42 1.56 -14.56
CA ILE A 173 -7.09 0.17 -14.22
C ILE A 173 -8.31 -0.70 -14.48
N GLY A 174 -8.18 -1.67 -15.36
CA GLY A 174 -9.10 -2.76 -15.58
C GLY A 174 -8.74 -4.00 -14.74
N LEU A 175 -9.68 -4.93 -14.63
CA LEU A 175 -9.44 -6.29 -14.13
C LEU A 175 -9.83 -7.25 -15.25
N GLN A 176 -8.95 -8.17 -15.59
CA GLN A 176 -9.33 -9.29 -16.47
C GLN A 176 -10.46 -10.04 -15.77
N ARG A 177 -11.56 -10.26 -16.51
CA ARG A 177 -12.57 -11.20 -16.02
C ARG A 177 -11.92 -12.57 -16.03
N ALA A 178 -11.96 -13.26 -14.89
CA ALA A 178 -11.62 -14.68 -14.88
C ALA A 178 -12.43 -15.32 -16.00
N SER A 179 -11.73 -15.87 -17.00
CA SER A 179 -12.38 -16.66 -18.06
C SER A 179 -13.14 -17.77 -17.34
N GLY A 180 -14.46 -17.67 -17.35
CA GLY A 180 -15.35 -18.52 -16.59
C GLY A 180 -15.12 -19.98 -16.92
N SER A 181 -14.99 -20.77 -15.88
CA SER A 181 -15.26 -22.21 -15.88
C SER A 181 -16.72 -22.43 -15.54
#